data_aade39aed56f52bd58c66133768f0a1f
#
_entry.id   aade39aed56f52bd58c66133768f0a1f
#
_cell.length_a   1.000
_cell.length_b   1.000
_cell.length_c   1.000
_cell.angle_alpha   90.00
_cell.angle_beta   90.00
_cell.angle_gamma   90.00
#
_symmetry.space_group_name_H-M   'P 1'
#
loop_
_entity.id
_entity.type
_entity.pdbx_description
1 polymer ?
#
loop_
_entity_poly.entity_id
_entity_poly.type
_entity_poly.pdbx_seq_one_letter_code
_entity_poly.pdbx_strand_id
1 'polypeptide(L)'
;MEITLKEVRKIIERMVRFVSEDKFVTLKEPGRPFSIAVVDAAGVLVSLDRMDGSAPLTVRVAINKAFTAIDWRLDTKVIRERLFAGGGPLPTDTNRDMAWFGEPRNAPIPGGVLLRDETGIIVGAIGTSGRTAEEDEELARVGKEAYGEILKRKKEHPEI
;
A
#
# COMPACT_ATOMS: atom_id res chain seq x y z
N MET A 1 2.80 0.76 -19.22
CA MET A 1 3.81 1.77 -18.73
C MET A 1 4.28 1.28 -17.38
N GLU A 2 5.56 1.36 -17.06
CA GLU A 2 6.08 0.98 -15.74
C GLU A 2 6.14 2.22 -14.83
N ILE A 3 5.91 2.02 -13.53
CA ILE A 3 6.10 3.08 -12.56
C ILE A 3 7.58 3.38 -12.40
N THR A 4 7.96 4.66 -12.42
CA THR A 4 9.36 5.07 -12.33
C THR A 4 9.75 5.40 -10.88
N LEU A 5 11.04 5.24 -10.53
CA LEU A 5 11.56 5.63 -9.22
C LEU A 5 11.31 7.12 -8.93
N LYS A 6 11.35 7.99 -9.95
CA LYS A 6 11.05 9.42 -9.81
C LYS A 6 9.62 9.67 -9.36
N GLU A 7 8.66 8.93 -9.89
CA GLU A 7 7.25 9.00 -9.48
C GLU A 7 7.06 8.44 -8.08
N VAL A 8 7.66 7.29 -7.80
CA VAL A 8 7.59 6.64 -6.49
C VAL A 8 8.10 7.56 -5.38
N ARG A 9 9.20 8.27 -5.59
CA ARG A 9 9.72 9.24 -4.62
C ARG A 9 8.75 10.39 -4.33
N LYS A 10 8.08 10.92 -5.35
CA LYS A 10 7.05 11.95 -5.18
C LYS A 10 5.83 11.44 -4.40
N ILE A 11 5.43 10.20 -4.66
CA ILE A 11 4.35 9.53 -3.93
C ILE A 11 4.72 9.42 -2.45
N ILE A 12 5.90 8.86 -2.15
CA ILE A 12 6.37 8.66 -0.77
C ILE A 12 6.51 10.00 -0.04
N GLU A 13 7.08 11.01 -0.67
CA GLU A 13 7.20 12.35 -0.09
C GLU A 13 5.84 12.92 0.34
N ARG A 14 4.82 12.77 -0.50
CA ARG A 14 3.44 13.18 -0.18
C ARG A 14 2.89 12.40 1.01
N MET A 15 3.12 11.09 1.06
CA MET A 15 2.67 10.22 2.14
C MET A 15 3.37 10.55 3.47
N VAL A 16 4.69 10.75 3.46
CA VAL A 16 5.47 11.12 4.66
C VAL A 16 4.98 12.46 5.21
N ARG A 17 4.72 13.44 4.36
CA ARG A 17 4.14 14.73 4.77
C ARG A 17 2.79 14.55 5.45
N PHE A 18 1.90 13.74 4.88
CA PHE A 18 0.59 13.43 5.44
C PHE A 18 0.70 12.83 6.86
N VAL A 19 1.62 11.88 7.06
CA VAL A 19 1.89 11.28 8.37
C VAL A 19 2.42 12.32 9.36
N SER A 20 3.36 13.17 8.93
CA SER A 20 3.99 14.18 9.79
C SER A 20 3.00 15.24 10.28
N GLU A 21 1.94 15.49 9.50
CA GLU A 21 0.89 16.43 9.85
C GLU A 21 -0.30 15.76 10.58
N ASP A 22 -0.25 14.43 10.75
CA ASP A 22 -1.30 13.59 11.35
C ASP A 22 -2.73 13.90 10.83
N LYS A 23 -2.87 14.12 9.52
CA LYS A 23 -4.14 14.48 8.85
C LYS A 23 -5.12 13.32 8.63
N PHE A 24 -4.95 12.23 9.34
CA PHE A 24 -5.84 11.07 9.23
C PHE A 24 -7.26 11.38 9.71
N VAL A 25 -8.25 10.97 8.94
CA VAL A 25 -9.67 11.03 9.33
C VAL A 25 -9.96 9.98 10.43
N THR A 26 -9.30 8.83 10.33
CA THR A 26 -9.47 7.69 11.25
C THR A 26 -8.46 7.68 12.40
N LEU A 27 -7.84 8.82 12.70
CA LEU A 27 -6.72 8.94 13.65
C LEU A 27 -7.05 8.36 15.04
N LYS A 28 -6.41 7.23 15.35
CA LYS A 28 -6.50 6.55 16.65
C LYS A 28 -5.15 6.48 17.37
N GLU A 29 -4.07 6.50 16.61
CA GLU A 29 -2.71 6.34 17.12
C GLU A 29 -1.80 7.50 16.67
N PRO A 30 -2.01 8.72 17.22
CA PRO A 30 -1.25 9.89 16.78
C PRO A 30 0.26 9.72 17.01
N GLY A 31 1.04 10.34 16.13
CA GLY A 31 2.51 10.38 16.24
C GLY A 31 3.24 9.06 15.94
N ARG A 32 2.55 7.95 15.71
CA ARG A 32 3.22 6.69 15.34
C ARG A 32 3.70 6.72 13.90
N PRO A 33 4.97 6.35 13.65
CA PRO A 33 5.55 6.35 12.31
C PRO A 33 5.14 5.12 11.51
N PHE A 34 5.36 5.20 10.18
CA PHE A 34 5.06 4.15 9.21
C PHE A 34 6.31 3.63 8.52
N SER A 35 6.17 2.43 7.94
CA SER A 35 6.95 1.98 6.78
C SER A 35 6.05 2.02 5.53
N ILE A 36 6.60 2.52 4.43
CA ILE A 36 5.93 2.69 3.15
C ILE A 36 6.74 1.96 2.09
N ALA A 37 6.14 1.00 1.42
CA ALA A 37 6.76 0.26 0.33
C ALA A 37 6.00 0.50 -0.98
N VAL A 38 6.72 0.58 -2.08
CA VAL A 38 6.14 0.59 -3.43
C VAL A 38 6.80 -0.51 -4.25
N VAL A 39 5.98 -1.35 -4.84
CA VAL A 39 6.39 -2.42 -5.77
C VAL A 39 5.94 -2.10 -7.20
N ASP A 40 6.62 -2.66 -8.19
CA ASP A 40 6.22 -2.60 -9.58
C ASP A 40 5.10 -3.60 -9.93
N ALA A 41 4.72 -3.69 -11.21
CA ALA A 41 3.68 -4.59 -11.69
C ALA A 41 4.03 -6.08 -11.57
N ALA A 42 5.30 -6.42 -11.36
CA ALA A 42 5.76 -7.78 -11.08
C ALA A 42 5.85 -8.10 -9.58
N GLY A 43 5.47 -7.14 -8.71
CA GLY A 43 5.59 -7.29 -7.26
C GLY A 43 7.01 -7.11 -6.73
N VAL A 44 7.94 -6.59 -7.55
CA VAL A 44 9.32 -6.33 -7.15
C VAL A 44 9.44 -4.96 -6.49
N LEU A 45 10.17 -4.89 -5.38
CA LEU A 45 10.34 -3.67 -4.61
C LEU A 45 11.07 -2.59 -5.43
N VAL A 46 10.43 -1.44 -5.59
CA VAL A 46 11.03 -0.23 -6.21
C VAL A 46 11.63 0.68 -5.15
N SER A 47 10.90 0.93 -4.05
CA SER A 47 11.37 1.76 -2.95
C SER A 47 10.71 1.35 -1.64
N LEU A 48 11.45 1.56 -0.53
CA LEU A 48 10.98 1.41 0.83
C LEU A 48 11.50 2.57 1.67
N ASP A 49 10.60 3.28 2.33
CA ASP A 49 10.94 4.24 3.35
C ASP A 49 10.43 3.77 4.72
N ARG A 50 11.33 3.62 5.68
CA ARG A 50 11.01 3.40 7.08
C ARG A 50 11.21 4.68 7.85
N MET A 51 10.13 5.28 8.34
CA MET A 51 10.21 6.48 9.17
C MET A 51 10.92 6.17 10.51
N ASP A 52 11.60 7.15 11.05
CA ASP A 52 12.30 7.05 12.34
C ASP A 52 11.35 6.56 13.44
N GLY A 53 11.81 5.59 14.22
CA GLY A 53 11.00 4.98 15.28
C GLY A 53 10.00 3.91 14.82
N SER A 54 9.83 3.69 13.53
CA SER A 54 8.96 2.60 13.03
C SER A 54 9.53 1.23 13.40
N ALA A 55 8.66 0.33 13.90
CA ALA A 55 9.08 -1.00 14.32
C ALA A 55 9.64 -1.82 13.13
N PRO A 56 10.68 -2.66 13.33
CA PRO A 56 11.27 -3.45 12.23
C PRO A 56 10.26 -4.32 11.47
N LEU A 57 9.26 -4.84 12.17
CA LEU A 57 8.19 -5.67 11.58
C LEU A 57 7.43 -4.91 10.47
N THR A 58 7.23 -3.60 10.62
CA THR A 58 6.43 -2.80 9.68
C THR A 58 7.02 -2.77 8.27
N VAL A 59 8.34 -2.89 8.15
CA VAL A 59 9.05 -3.00 6.87
C VAL A 59 8.55 -4.19 6.07
N ARG A 60 8.61 -5.36 6.67
CA ARG A 60 8.20 -6.60 6.03
C ARG A 60 6.70 -6.61 5.73
N VAL A 61 5.89 -6.12 6.66
CA VAL A 61 4.43 -6.06 6.48
C VAL A 61 4.04 -5.08 5.36
N ALA A 62 4.69 -3.92 5.25
CA ALA A 62 4.45 -2.97 4.16
C ALA A 62 4.77 -3.60 2.79
N ILE A 63 5.93 -4.25 2.65
CA ILE A 63 6.31 -4.94 1.41
C ILE A 63 5.28 -6.04 1.07
N ASN A 64 4.91 -6.86 2.06
CA ASN A 64 3.98 -7.97 1.85
C ASN A 64 2.58 -7.49 1.47
N LYS A 65 2.08 -6.39 2.04
CA LYS A 65 0.79 -5.80 1.64
C LYS A 65 0.82 -5.32 0.18
N ALA A 66 1.87 -4.62 -0.24
CA ALA A 66 2.03 -4.18 -1.63
C ALA A 66 2.11 -5.40 -2.58
N PHE A 67 2.91 -6.39 -2.24
CA PHE A 67 3.02 -7.64 -2.98
C PHE A 67 1.67 -8.36 -3.11
N THR A 68 0.94 -8.49 -2.00
CA THR A 68 -0.38 -9.15 -1.97
C THR A 68 -1.37 -8.48 -2.93
N ALA A 69 -1.36 -7.14 -2.98
CA ALA A 69 -2.24 -6.41 -3.90
C ALA A 69 -1.93 -6.76 -5.37
N ILE A 70 -0.65 -6.92 -5.74
CA ILE A 70 -0.23 -7.34 -7.08
C ILE A 70 -0.62 -8.80 -7.35
N ASP A 71 -0.30 -9.71 -6.44
CA ASP A 71 -0.54 -11.14 -6.57
C ASP A 71 -2.04 -11.46 -6.78
N TRP A 72 -2.91 -10.78 -6.03
CA TRP A 72 -4.36 -10.94 -6.14
C TRP A 72 -5.03 -9.99 -7.13
N ARG A 73 -4.31 -9.01 -7.65
CA ARG A 73 -4.84 -7.92 -8.51
C ARG A 73 -6.00 -7.14 -7.88
N LEU A 74 -6.00 -7.05 -6.54
CA LEU A 74 -7.00 -6.40 -5.71
C LEU A 74 -6.34 -5.64 -4.57
N ASP A 75 -6.93 -4.53 -4.14
CA ASP A 75 -6.54 -3.87 -2.90
C ASP A 75 -6.72 -4.84 -1.72
N THR A 76 -5.79 -4.87 -0.77
CA THR A 76 -5.80 -5.85 0.33
C THR A 76 -7.03 -5.74 1.22
N LYS A 77 -7.62 -4.54 1.35
CA LYS A 77 -8.90 -4.34 2.01
C LYS A 77 -10.02 -5.15 1.34
N VAL A 78 -10.07 -5.12 0.01
CA VAL A 78 -11.09 -5.88 -0.77
C VAL A 78 -10.87 -7.38 -0.61
N ILE A 79 -9.61 -7.83 -0.63
CA ILE A 79 -9.28 -9.25 -0.39
C ILE A 79 -9.81 -9.68 0.97
N ARG A 80 -9.49 -8.89 2.01
CA ARG A 80 -9.95 -9.17 3.37
C ARG A 80 -11.48 -9.25 3.47
N GLU A 81 -12.19 -8.29 2.89
CA GLU A 81 -13.65 -8.26 2.90
C GLU A 81 -14.27 -9.48 2.21
N ARG A 82 -13.67 -9.94 1.10
CA ARG A 82 -14.14 -11.11 0.35
C ARG A 82 -13.87 -12.43 1.07
N LEU A 83 -12.68 -12.58 1.66
CA LEU A 83 -12.28 -13.81 2.36
C LEU A 83 -12.94 -13.94 3.74
N PHE A 84 -13.26 -12.82 4.36
CA PHE A 84 -13.73 -12.74 5.74
C PHE A 84 -15.03 -11.94 5.82
N ALA A 85 -16.06 -12.42 5.10
CA ALA A 85 -17.39 -11.81 5.11
C ALA A 85 -17.87 -11.56 6.57
N GLY A 86 -17.94 -10.25 6.94
CA GLY A 86 -18.32 -9.82 8.27
C GLY A 86 -17.25 -9.07 9.08
N GLY A 87 -16.02 -8.89 8.56
CA GLY A 87 -14.99 -8.05 9.16
C GLY A 87 -14.47 -8.53 10.53
N GLY A 88 -14.77 -9.76 10.91
CA GLY A 88 -14.29 -10.37 12.17
C GLY A 88 -12.78 -10.64 12.17
N PRO A 89 -12.19 -10.99 13.31
CA PRO A 89 -10.81 -11.48 13.38
C PRO A 89 -10.67 -12.69 12.45
N LEU A 90 -9.50 -12.82 11.82
CA LEU A 90 -9.17 -13.98 10.98
C LEU A 90 -9.43 -15.25 11.80
N PRO A 91 -10.33 -16.15 11.37
CA PRO A 91 -10.42 -17.46 11.99
C PRO A 91 -9.03 -18.10 11.96
N THR A 92 -8.62 -18.76 13.04
CA THR A 92 -7.31 -19.42 13.15
C THR A 92 -7.03 -20.39 12.00
N ASP A 93 -8.09 -20.94 11.42
CA ASP A 93 -8.00 -21.86 10.28
C ASP A 93 -7.68 -21.15 8.94
N THR A 94 -7.99 -19.86 8.83
CA THR A 94 -7.77 -19.12 7.58
C THR A 94 -6.29 -18.74 7.36
N ASN A 95 -5.49 -18.67 8.42
CA ASN A 95 -4.03 -18.58 8.27
C ASN A 95 -3.45 -19.85 7.63
N ARG A 96 -4.10 -20.99 7.80
CA ARG A 96 -3.76 -22.23 7.08
C ARG A 96 -4.16 -22.15 5.62
N ASP A 97 -5.34 -21.61 5.32
CA ASP A 97 -5.83 -21.48 3.95
C ASP A 97 -4.98 -20.54 3.13
N MET A 98 -4.48 -19.44 3.70
CA MET A 98 -3.54 -18.54 3.01
C MET A 98 -2.20 -19.22 2.67
N ALA A 99 -1.70 -20.10 3.54
CA ALA A 99 -0.52 -20.93 3.24
C ALA A 99 -0.77 -21.95 2.11
N TRP A 100 -2.02 -22.35 1.90
CA TRP A 100 -2.41 -23.26 0.84
C TRP A 100 -2.28 -22.69 -0.56
N PHE A 101 -2.39 -21.36 -0.72
CA PHE A 101 -2.10 -20.70 -1.98
C PHE A 101 -0.58 -20.69 -2.32
N GLY A 102 0.25 -21.28 -1.47
CA GLY A 102 1.69 -21.45 -1.72
C GLY A 102 2.51 -20.16 -1.67
N GLU A 103 1.92 -19.06 -1.20
CA GLU A 103 2.62 -17.77 -1.14
C GLU A 103 2.62 -17.19 0.30
N PRO A 104 3.69 -17.46 1.06
CA PRO A 104 3.76 -17.04 2.46
C PRO A 104 3.87 -15.52 2.67
N ARG A 105 4.14 -14.75 1.61
CA ARG A 105 4.18 -13.28 1.66
C ARG A 105 2.81 -12.64 1.68
N ASN A 106 1.76 -13.39 1.37
CA ASN A 106 0.40 -12.85 1.35
C ASN A 106 -0.01 -12.30 2.73
N ALA A 107 -0.38 -11.03 2.76
CA ALA A 107 -0.82 -10.29 3.93
C ALA A 107 -2.12 -9.53 3.59
N PRO A 108 -3.30 -10.19 3.63
CA PRO A 108 -4.58 -9.58 3.26
C PRO A 108 -5.10 -8.68 4.39
N ILE A 109 -4.30 -7.72 4.78
CA ILE A 109 -4.59 -6.71 5.80
C ILE A 109 -4.66 -5.35 5.10
N PRO A 110 -5.65 -4.49 5.36
CA PRO A 110 -5.77 -3.18 4.73
C PRO A 110 -4.47 -2.37 4.76
N GLY A 111 -4.20 -1.64 3.69
CA GLY A 111 -2.97 -0.86 3.50
C GLY A 111 -2.13 -1.29 2.30
N GLY A 112 -2.57 -2.27 1.50
CA GLY A 112 -2.03 -2.60 0.19
C GLY A 112 -2.96 -2.11 -0.92
N VAL A 113 -2.54 -1.15 -1.74
CA VAL A 113 -3.39 -0.47 -2.73
C VAL A 113 -2.74 -0.47 -4.10
N LEU A 114 -3.49 -0.92 -5.12
CA LEU A 114 -3.03 -0.97 -6.50
C LEU A 114 -2.89 0.43 -7.12
N LEU A 115 -1.81 0.61 -7.86
CA LEU A 115 -1.61 1.73 -8.77
C LEU A 115 -1.93 1.31 -10.19
N ARG A 116 -2.74 2.11 -10.87
CA ARG A 116 -3.14 1.87 -12.27
C ARG A 116 -2.84 3.10 -13.10
N ASP A 117 -2.44 2.88 -14.34
CA ASP A 117 -2.31 3.95 -15.32
C ASP A 117 -3.70 4.43 -15.82
N GLU A 118 -3.70 5.40 -16.72
CA GLU A 118 -4.92 5.99 -17.28
C GLU A 118 -5.79 4.98 -18.05
N THR A 119 -5.21 3.88 -18.51
CA THR A 119 -5.92 2.80 -19.22
C THR A 119 -6.47 1.73 -18.28
N GLY A 120 -6.19 1.86 -16.96
CA GLY A 120 -6.59 0.89 -15.94
C GLY A 120 -5.61 -0.27 -15.76
N ILE A 121 -4.48 -0.28 -16.47
CA ILE A 121 -3.45 -1.31 -16.34
C ILE A 121 -2.71 -1.12 -15.01
N ILE A 122 -2.51 -2.22 -14.28
CA ILE A 122 -1.73 -2.23 -13.03
C ILE A 122 -0.26 -1.94 -13.37
N VAL A 123 0.29 -0.90 -12.75
CA VAL A 123 1.69 -0.48 -12.91
C VAL A 123 2.52 -0.69 -11.64
N GLY A 124 1.86 -0.97 -10.52
CA GLY A 124 2.49 -1.20 -9.23
C GLY A 124 1.48 -1.24 -8.10
N ALA A 125 1.98 -1.28 -6.87
CA ALA A 125 1.18 -1.16 -5.66
C ALA A 125 1.95 -0.48 -4.53
N ILE A 126 1.20 0.15 -3.63
CA ILE A 126 1.70 0.73 -2.38
C ILE A 126 1.33 -0.21 -1.24
N GLY A 127 2.24 -0.39 -0.28
CA GLY A 127 1.97 -1.04 0.98
C GLY A 127 2.41 -0.16 2.15
N THR A 128 1.57 -0.08 3.17
CA THR A 128 1.80 0.73 4.37
C THR A 128 1.60 -0.09 5.61
N SER A 129 2.41 0.16 6.62
CA SER A 129 2.29 -0.50 7.92
C SER A 129 2.87 0.38 9.03
N GLY A 130 2.17 0.48 10.15
CA GLY A 130 2.66 1.24 11.31
C GLY A 130 1.61 1.59 12.33
N ARG A 131 0.35 1.69 11.95
CA ARG A 131 -0.77 2.05 12.81
C ARG A 131 -1.91 1.04 12.70
N THR A 132 -3.14 1.48 12.89
CA THR A 132 -4.32 0.62 12.69
C THR A 132 -4.49 0.25 11.21
N ALA A 133 -5.22 -0.81 10.94
CA ALA A 133 -5.50 -1.24 9.56
C ALA A 133 -6.21 -0.15 8.74
N GLU A 134 -7.08 0.64 9.40
CA GLU A 134 -7.79 1.76 8.79
C GLU A 134 -6.86 2.92 8.43
N GLU A 135 -5.92 3.27 9.33
CA GLU A 135 -4.93 4.31 9.08
C GLU A 135 -3.90 3.87 8.04
N ASP A 136 -3.48 2.60 8.07
CA ASP A 136 -2.63 2.02 7.02
C ASP A 136 -3.31 2.15 5.64
N GLU A 137 -4.59 1.78 5.53
CA GLU A 137 -5.35 1.92 4.28
C GLU A 137 -5.49 3.38 3.85
N GLU A 138 -5.79 4.28 4.78
CA GLU A 138 -5.94 5.72 4.49
C GLU A 138 -4.63 6.29 3.92
N LEU A 139 -3.48 5.97 4.51
CA LEU A 139 -2.19 6.41 4.02
C LEU A 139 -1.87 5.85 2.62
N ALA A 140 -2.16 4.58 2.37
CA ALA A 140 -1.95 3.99 1.04
C ALA A 140 -2.81 4.68 -0.03
N ARG A 141 -4.03 5.10 0.31
CA ARG A 141 -4.91 5.88 -0.60
C ARG A 141 -4.37 7.28 -0.87
N VAL A 142 -3.78 7.94 0.11
CA VAL A 142 -3.07 9.23 -0.13
C VAL A 142 -1.97 9.06 -1.19
N GLY A 143 -1.22 7.97 -1.14
CA GLY A 143 -0.24 7.65 -2.16
C GLY A 143 -0.84 7.39 -3.54
N LYS A 144 -1.99 6.69 -3.61
CA LYS A 144 -2.73 6.48 -4.86
C LYS A 144 -3.23 7.79 -5.47
N GLU A 145 -3.75 8.69 -4.64
CA GLU A 145 -4.18 10.03 -5.07
C GLU A 145 -3.00 10.85 -5.62
N ALA A 146 -1.86 10.83 -4.92
CA ALA A 146 -0.63 11.49 -5.39
C ALA A 146 -0.18 10.94 -6.76
N TYR A 147 -0.29 9.65 -7.00
CA TYR A 147 -0.02 9.06 -8.31
C TYR A 147 -1.01 9.55 -9.38
N GLY A 148 -2.29 9.62 -9.06
CA GLY A 148 -3.31 10.19 -9.96
C GLY A 148 -3.02 11.64 -10.35
N GLU A 149 -2.53 12.46 -9.41
CA GLU A 149 -2.11 13.84 -9.71
C GLU A 149 -0.88 13.87 -10.64
N ILE A 150 0.07 12.94 -10.47
CA ILE A 150 1.23 12.80 -11.36
C ILE A 150 0.79 12.48 -12.80
N LEU A 151 -0.16 11.55 -12.96
CA LEU A 151 -0.69 11.18 -14.26
C LEU A 151 -1.39 12.37 -14.95
N LYS A 152 -2.21 13.13 -14.23
CA LYS A 152 -2.88 14.33 -14.75
C LYS A 152 -1.87 15.36 -15.26
N ARG A 153 -0.83 15.65 -14.47
CA ARG A 153 0.23 16.61 -14.87
C ARG A 153 1.00 16.15 -16.11
N LYS A 154 1.28 14.86 -16.26
CA LYS A 154 1.93 14.31 -17.46
C LYS A 154 1.08 14.49 -18.71
N LYS A 155 -0.26 14.40 -18.57
CA LYS A 155 -1.19 14.60 -19.67
C LYS A 155 -1.26 16.06 -20.09
N GLU A 156 -1.23 16.97 -19.11
CA GLU A 156 -1.25 18.43 -19.34
C GLU A 156 0.09 18.94 -19.90
N HIS A 157 1.19 18.29 -19.55
CA HIS A 157 2.56 18.67 -19.91
C HIS A 157 3.37 17.46 -20.39
N PRO A 158 3.13 16.93 -21.59
CA PRO A 158 3.79 15.71 -22.09
C PRO A 158 5.29 15.86 -22.29
N GLU A 159 5.86 17.06 -22.21
CA GLU A 159 7.29 17.38 -22.39
C GLU A 159 8.10 17.29 -21.08
N ILE A 160 7.50 16.95 -19.94
CA ILE A 160 8.12 16.83 -18.63
C ILE A 160 8.20 15.36 -18.20
#